data_0d9c42b0d0b2dc2e0c025071523aeb6e
#
_entry.id   0d9c42b0d0b2dc2e0c025071523aeb6e
#
_cell.length_a   1.000
_cell.length_b   1.000
_cell.length_c   1.000
_cell.angle_alpha   90.00
_cell.angle_beta   90.00
_cell.angle_gamma   90.00
#
_symmetry.space_group_name_H-M   'P 1'
#
loop_
_entity.id
_entity.type
_entity.pdbx_description
1 polymer ?
#
loop_
_entity_poly.entity_id
_entity_poly.type
_entity_poly.pdbx_seq_one_letter_code
_entity_poly.pdbx_strand_id
1 'polypeptide(L)'
;MSKLFVFDLDGVLIDSLPNMEHAWTSVRVKHEINVPFEDYKAQIGKPFPDIMRELGLYDRHLEIYETYKTHSRRCLDQIPLYDGVYDTLTELKNQGHKIALCTSKNRETVSLLEHKLPEFDYISCPKQGLRGKPAPDQLLFVMAFCNVDPIDTVYVGDMEFDQQAALRAGVHFEYAEWGFGDLVCDHSLKSITNLI
;
A
#
# COMPACT_ATOMS: atom_id res chain seq x y z
N MET A 1 -0.76 2.97 -26.66
CA MET A 1 0.56 3.20 -26.02
C MET A 1 0.61 2.37 -24.74
N SER A 2 1.79 1.86 -24.38
CA SER A 2 1.96 1.12 -23.10
C SER A 2 1.87 2.11 -21.95
N LYS A 3 1.06 1.80 -20.94
CA LYS A 3 0.96 2.56 -19.69
C LYS A 3 1.70 1.86 -18.56
N LEU A 4 2.00 2.61 -17.51
CA LEU A 4 2.45 2.07 -16.23
C LEU A 4 1.29 2.15 -15.23
N PHE A 5 0.85 0.99 -14.72
CA PHE A 5 -0.09 0.92 -13.61
C PHE A 5 0.69 0.64 -12.32
N VAL A 6 0.62 1.59 -11.39
CA VAL A 6 1.23 1.46 -10.07
C VAL A 6 0.12 1.20 -9.06
N PHE A 7 0.31 0.24 -8.17
CA PHE A 7 -0.68 -0.14 -7.17
C PHE A 7 -0.13 0.05 -5.76
N ASP A 8 -0.96 0.50 -4.83
CA ASP A 8 -0.70 0.19 -3.43
C ASP A 8 -1.00 -1.28 -3.16
N LEU A 9 -0.56 -1.79 -2.03
CA LEU A 9 -0.73 -3.19 -1.64
C LEU A 9 -1.92 -3.38 -0.70
N ASP A 10 -1.84 -2.77 0.48
CA ASP A 10 -2.81 -2.93 1.56
C ASP A 10 -4.09 -2.13 1.24
N GLY A 11 -5.25 -2.76 1.20
CA GLY A 11 -6.50 -2.12 0.83
C GLY A 11 -6.75 -2.01 -0.68
N VAL A 12 -5.75 -2.31 -1.51
CA VAL A 12 -5.88 -2.28 -2.97
C VAL A 12 -5.77 -3.67 -3.58
N LEU A 13 -4.70 -4.40 -3.31
CA LEU A 13 -4.48 -5.74 -3.84
C LEU A 13 -4.82 -6.83 -2.82
N ILE A 14 -4.64 -6.55 -1.52
CA ILE A 14 -4.87 -7.50 -0.43
C ILE A 14 -5.77 -6.90 0.65
N ASP A 15 -6.69 -7.71 1.19
CA ASP A 15 -7.46 -7.35 2.39
C ASP A 15 -6.67 -7.72 3.65
N SER A 16 -5.78 -6.83 4.03
CA SER A 16 -4.92 -7.01 5.21
C SER A 16 -5.46 -6.36 6.49
N LEU A 17 -6.61 -5.69 6.44
CA LEU A 17 -7.15 -4.96 7.58
C LEU A 17 -7.37 -5.85 8.81
N PRO A 18 -7.99 -7.05 8.70
CA PRO A 18 -8.15 -7.95 9.84
C PRO A 18 -6.82 -8.40 10.46
N ASN A 19 -5.80 -8.61 9.63
CA ASN A 19 -4.46 -8.97 10.09
C ASN A 19 -3.80 -7.81 10.86
N MET A 20 -3.96 -6.58 10.37
CA MET A 20 -3.45 -5.37 11.03
C MET A 20 -4.13 -5.15 12.38
N GLU A 21 -5.44 -5.30 12.45
CA GLU A 21 -6.21 -5.17 13.69
C GLU A 21 -5.79 -6.21 14.75
N HIS A 22 -5.62 -7.46 14.33
CA HIS A 22 -5.10 -8.52 15.21
C HIS A 22 -3.71 -8.19 15.77
N ALA A 23 -2.81 -7.72 14.89
CA ALA A 23 -1.46 -7.35 15.29
C ALA A 23 -1.46 -6.14 16.23
N TRP A 24 -2.28 -5.12 15.96
CA TRP A 24 -2.42 -3.93 16.81
C TRP A 24 -3.03 -4.26 18.16
N THR A 25 -4.02 -5.13 18.22
CA THR A 25 -4.58 -5.63 19.48
C THR A 25 -3.51 -6.27 20.35
N SER A 26 -2.62 -7.07 19.75
CA SER A 26 -1.50 -7.69 20.46
C SER A 26 -0.49 -6.65 20.97
N VAL A 27 -0.25 -5.60 20.20
CA VAL A 27 0.59 -4.44 20.61
C VAL A 27 -0.04 -3.74 21.82
N ARG A 28 -1.33 -3.44 21.75
CA ARG A 28 -2.04 -2.74 22.83
C ARG A 28 -1.95 -3.50 24.15
N VAL A 29 -2.18 -4.80 24.10
CA VAL A 29 -2.12 -5.68 25.30
C VAL A 29 -0.69 -5.74 25.85
N LYS A 30 0.30 -6.01 25.02
CA LYS A 30 1.68 -6.23 25.47
C LYS A 30 2.35 -4.95 25.98
N HIS A 31 2.06 -3.83 25.38
CA HIS A 31 2.72 -2.55 25.68
C HIS A 31 1.87 -1.60 26.52
N GLU A 32 0.69 -2.07 26.97
CA GLU A 32 -0.27 -1.28 27.76
C GLU A 32 -0.65 0.05 27.09
N ILE A 33 -0.87 -0.01 25.76
CA ILE A 33 -1.19 1.16 24.93
C ILE A 33 -2.71 1.31 24.83
N ASN A 34 -3.20 2.51 25.18
CA ASN A 34 -4.63 2.86 25.09
C ASN A 34 -4.96 3.66 23.82
N VAL A 35 -4.40 3.25 22.66
CA VAL A 35 -4.72 3.83 21.35
C VAL A 35 -5.61 2.84 20.61
N PRO A 36 -6.87 3.18 20.28
CA PRO A 36 -7.79 2.28 19.57
C PRO A 36 -7.27 1.96 18.16
N PHE A 37 -7.80 0.89 17.55
CA PHE A 37 -7.39 0.51 16.20
C PHE A 37 -7.82 1.54 15.16
N GLU A 38 -8.93 2.22 15.38
CA GLU A 38 -9.44 3.27 14.49
C GLU A 38 -8.44 4.40 14.31
N ASP A 39 -7.73 4.81 15.37
CA ASP A 39 -6.69 5.84 15.30
C ASP A 39 -5.47 5.33 14.50
N TYR A 40 -5.10 4.06 14.67
CA TYR A 40 -4.07 3.42 13.86
C TYR A 40 -4.53 3.30 12.40
N LYS A 41 -5.76 2.86 12.16
CA LYS A 41 -6.37 2.70 10.84
C LYS A 41 -6.33 4.01 10.05
N ALA A 42 -6.64 5.14 10.68
CA ALA A 42 -6.61 6.45 10.05
C ALA A 42 -5.23 6.89 9.54
N GLN A 43 -4.15 6.21 9.95
CA GLN A 43 -2.79 6.48 9.52
C GLN A 43 -2.23 5.44 8.55
N ILE A 44 -3.00 4.40 8.21
CA ILE A 44 -2.56 3.37 7.24
C ILE A 44 -2.22 4.06 5.91
N GLY A 45 -1.19 3.55 5.24
CA GLY A 45 -0.63 4.18 4.04
C GLY A 45 0.68 4.93 4.31
N LYS A 46 0.92 5.40 5.55
CA LYS A 46 2.22 5.96 5.97
C LYS A 46 3.22 4.84 6.34
N PRO A 47 4.53 5.12 6.32
CA PRO A 47 5.52 4.26 6.95
C PRO A 47 5.27 4.08 8.45
N PHE A 48 5.53 2.89 8.99
CA PHE A 48 5.24 2.57 10.41
C PHE A 48 5.85 3.57 11.43
N PRO A 49 7.10 4.06 11.28
CA PRO A 49 7.63 5.07 12.21
C PRO A 49 6.85 6.39 12.18
N ASP A 50 6.29 6.76 11.02
CA ASP A 50 5.49 7.98 10.89
C ASP A 50 4.10 7.78 11.52
N ILE A 51 3.49 6.61 11.38
CA ILE A 51 2.28 6.24 12.14
C ILE A 51 2.53 6.38 13.64
N MET A 52 3.63 5.83 14.15
CA MET A 52 3.97 5.91 15.58
C MET A 52 4.18 7.35 16.05
N ARG A 53 4.70 8.22 15.18
CA ARG A 53 4.84 9.66 15.49
C ARG A 53 3.49 10.35 15.65
N GLU A 54 2.57 10.10 14.73
CA GLU A 54 1.21 10.66 14.79
C GLU A 54 0.44 10.17 16.02
N LEU A 55 0.66 8.93 16.43
CA LEU A 55 0.03 8.32 17.61
C LEU A 55 0.73 8.67 18.94
N GLY A 56 1.81 9.48 18.91
CA GLY A 56 2.57 9.84 20.12
C GLY A 56 3.41 8.70 20.70
N LEU A 57 3.71 7.68 19.90
CA LEU A 57 4.42 6.46 20.30
C LEU A 57 5.82 6.31 19.71
N TYR A 58 6.35 7.41 19.11
CA TYR A 58 7.58 7.35 18.33
C TYR A 58 8.79 6.85 19.13
N ASP A 59 8.92 7.26 20.40
CA ASP A 59 10.05 6.86 21.25
C ASP A 59 10.12 5.34 21.49
N ARG A 60 8.99 4.67 21.33
CA ARG A 60 8.82 3.22 21.52
C ARG A 60 8.64 2.45 20.21
N HIS A 61 8.78 3.11 19.05
CA HIS A 61 8.37 2.56 17.76
C HIS A 61 9.09 1.24 17.40
N LEU A 62 10.34 1.04 17.80
CA LEU A 62 11.08 -0.18 17.49
C LEU A 62 10.54 -1.40 18.26
N GLU A 63 10.31 -1.28 19.55
CA GLU A 63 9.77 -2.38 20.36
C GLU A 63 8.32 -2.72 19.97
N ILE A 64 7.52 -1.69 19.67
CA ILE A 64 6.14 -1.83 19.18
C ILE A 64 6.15 -2.54 17.82
N TYR A 65 7.05 -2.13 16.92
CA TYR A 65 7.19 -2.75 15.61
C TYR A 65 7.53 -4.24 15.68
N GLU A 66 8.45 -4.65 16.54
CA GLU A 66 8.80 -6.06 16.70
C GLU A 66 7.61 -6.90 17.18
N THR A 67 6.79 -6.35 18.05
CA THR A 67 5.56 -7.01 18.50
C THR A 67 4.54 -7.10 17.37
N TYR A 68 4.27 -5.98 16.70
CA TYR A 68 3.36 -5.90 15.56
C TYR A 68 3.78 -6.90 14.46
N LYS A 69 5.04 -6.86 14.05
CA LYS A 69 5.64 -7.74 13.03
C LYS A 69 5.48 -9.21 13.39
N THR A 70 5.75 -9.58 14.65
CA THR A 70 5.63 -10.95 15.12
C THR A 70 4.21 -11.48 14.98
N HIS A 71 3.21 -10.69 15.36
CA HIS A 71 1.80 -11.12 15.31
C HIS A 71 1.24 -11.06 13.89
N SER A 72 1.55 -10.02 13.13
CA SER A 72 1.13 -9.91 11.73
C SER A 72 1.65 -11.08 10.87
N ARG A 73 2.90 -11.51 11.07
CA ARG A 73 3.50 -12.61 10.30
C ARG A 73 2.84 -13.96 10.48
N ARG A 74 2.22 -14.21 11.63
CA ARG A 74 1.55 -15.50 11.90
C ARG A 74 0.37 -15.77 10.97
N CYS A 75 -0.25 -14.73 10.45
CA CYS A 75 -1.44 -14.82 9.62
C CYS A 75 -1.25 -14.25 8.20
N LEU A 76 0.00 -14.01 7.77
CA LEU A 76 0.28 -13.44 6.44
C LEU A 76 -0.30 -14.28 5.29
N ASP A 77 -0.15 -15.60 5.35
CA ASP A 77 -0.65 -16.51 4.33
C ASP A 77 -2.19 -16.55 4.27
N GLN A 78 -2.86 -16.10 5.32
CA GLN A 78 -4.32 -16.04 5.39
C GLN A 78 -4.89 -14.76 4.78
N ILE A 79 -4.05 -13.75 4.52
CA ILE A 79 -4.51 -12.50 3.92
C ILE A 79 -4.96 -12.79 2.49
N PRO A 80 -6.25 -12.57 2.13
CA PRO A 80 -6.72 -12.81 0.79
C PRO A 80 -6.32 -11.68 -0.17
N LEU A 81 -6.25 -12.00 -1.45
CA LEU A 81 -6.36 -10.99 -2.51
C LEU A 81 -7.81 -10.54 -2.61
N TYR A 82 -8.02 -9.28 -3.00
CA TYR A 82 -9.35 -8.87 -3.45
C TYR A 82 -9.73 -9.58 -4.75
N ASP A 83 -11.04 -9.72 -4.97
CA ASP A 83 -11.59 -10.41 -6.14
C ASP A 83 -11.09 -9.77 -7.44
N GLY A 84 -10.65 -10.61 -8.38
CA GLY A 84 -10.19 -10.19 -9.70
C GLY A 84 -8.76 -9.63 -9.76
N VAL A 85 -8.06 -9.45 -8.64
CA VAL A 85 -6.70 -8.85 -8.60
C VAL A 85 -5.73 -9.61 -9.51
N TYR A 86 -5.58 -10.91 -9.31
CA TYR A 86 -4.60 -11.70 -10.06
C TYR A 86 -4.86 -11.64 -11.57
N ASP A 87 -6.12 -11.82 -11.96
CA ASP A 87 -6.53 -11.85 -13.37
C ASP A 87 -6.38 -10.48 -14.03
N THR A 88 -6.77 -9.40 -13.35
CA THR A 88 -6.64 -8.03 -13.88
C THR A 88 -5.18 -7.65 -14.08
N LEU A 89 -4.31 -7.91 -13.10
CA LEU A 89 -2.89 -7.62 -13.23
C LEU A 89 -2.24 -8.42 -14.36
N THR A 90 -2.63 -9.68 -14.51
CA THR A 90 -2.16 -10.54 -15.60
C THR A 90 -2.62 -10.01 -16.96
N GLU A 91 -3.88 -9.59 -17.06
CA GLU A 91 -4.44 -9.07 -18.31
C GLU A 91 -3.79 -7.73 -18.71
N LEU A 92 -3.54 -6.82 -17.76
CA LEU A 92 -2.79 -5.59 -18.04
C LEU A 92 -1.40 -5.89 -18.64
N LYS A 93 -0.69 -6.89 -18.12
CA LYS A 93 0.59 -7.33 -18.70
C LYS A 93 0.42 -7.92 -20.10
N ASN A 94 -0.60 -8.73 -20.34
CA ASN A 94 -0.90 -9.32 -21.65
C ASN A 94 -1.21 -8.24 -22.70
N GLN A 95 -1.81 -7.12 -22.28
CA GLN A 95 -2.07 -5.96 -23.12
C GLN A 95 -0.80 -5.11 -23.36
N GLY A 96 0.35 -5.51 -22.82
CA GLY A 96 1.64 -4.83 -23.00
C GLY A 96 1.84 -3.63 -22.09
N HIS A 97 1.05 -3.51 -21.01
CA HIS A 97 1.26 -2.53 -19.95
C HIS A 97 2.32 -3.01 -18.95
N LYS A 98 2.95 -2.05 -18.26
CA LYS A 98 3.80 -2.32 -17.11
C LYS A 98 2.98 -2.25 -15.84
N ILE A 99 3.30 -3.11 -14.88
CA ILE A 99 2.71 -3.07 -13.54
C ILE A 99 3.79 -2.91 -12.48
N ALA A 100 3.55 -2.06 -11.50
CA ALA A 100 4.47 -1.84 -10.38
C ALA A 100 3.73 -1.75 -9.05
N LEU A 101 4.43 -2.06 -7.97
CA LEU A 101 3.94 -1.92 -6.60
C LEU A 101 4.62 -0.73 -5.93
N CYS A 102 3.83 0.12 -5.25
CA CYS A 102 4.31 1.24 -4.43
C CYS A 102 3.65 1.18 -3.05
N THR A 103 4.32 0.60 -2.07
CA THR A 103 3.75 0.31 -0.76
C THR A 103 4.57 0.89 0.39
N SER A 104 3.92 1.20 1.51
CA SER A 104 4.55 1.54 2.79
C SER A 104 4.96 0.31 3.61
N LYS A 105 4.60 -0.90 3.16
CA LYS A 105 5.02 -2.16 3.78
C LYS A 105 6.51 -2.44 3.48
N ASN A 106 7.25 -2.94 4.48
CA ASN A 106 8.68 -3.23 4.29
C ASN A 106 8.91 -4.40 3.30
N ARG A 107 10.08 -4.38 2.66
CA ARG A 107 10.47 -5.35 1.61
C ARG A 107 10.42 -6.81 2.07
N GLU A 108 10.82 -7.07 3.33
CA GLU A 108 10.81 -8.41 3.90
C GLU A 108 9.38 -9.00 3.97
N THR A 109 8.41 -8.19 4.39
CA THR A 109 7.00 -8.63 4.45
C THR A 109 6.40 -8.78 3.05
N VAL A 110 6.72 -7.85 2.13
CA VAL A 110 6.26 -7.95 0.73
C VAL A 110 6.76 -9.24 0.09
N SER A 111 8.03 -9.62 0.29
CA SER A 111 8.58 -10.84 -0.32
C SER A 111 7.89 -12.13 0.14
N LEU A 112 7.27 -12.13 1.31
CA LEU A 112 6.46 -13.26 1.78
C LEU A 112 5.07 -13.33 1.12
N LEU A 113 4.63 -12.26 0.46
CA LEU A 113 3.32 -12.16 -0.20
C LEU A 113 3.41 -12.23 -1.73
N GLU A 114 4.60 -12.05 -2.31
CA GLU A 114 4.80 -12.02 -3.77
C GLU A 114 4.30 -13.27 -4.49
N HIS A 115 4.36 -14.44 -3.84
CA HIS A 115 3.88 -15.69 -4.43
C HIS A 115 2.38 -15.70 -4.75
N LYS A 116 1.60 -14.75 -4.20
CA LYS A 116 0.17 -14.58 -4.45
C LYS A 116 -0.16 -13.70 -5.65
N LEU A 117 0.81 -12.95 -6.15
CA LEU A 117 0.65 -11.90 -7.15
C LEU A 117 1.42 -12.22 -8.42
N PRO A 118 1.02 -11.71 -9.59
CA PRO A 118 1.87 -11.73 -10.76
C PRO A 118 3.19 -10.99 -10.52
N GLU A 119 4.21 -11.33 -11.28
CA GLU A 119 5.49 -10.64 -11.25
C GLU A 119 5.34 -9.17 -11.67
N PHE A 120 5.79 -8.25 -10.82
CA PHE A 120 5.83 -6.81 -11.09
C PHE A 120 7.09 -6.42 -11.85
N ASP A 121 6.99 -5.42 -12.72
CA ASP A 121 8.14 -4.79 -13.37
C ASP A 121 9.02 -4.06 -12.35
N TYR A 122 8.41 -3.52 -11.29
CA TYR A 122 9.11 -2.95 -10.15
C TYR A 122 8.29 -3.00 -8.85
N ILE A 123 8.97 -3.19 -7.72
CA ILE A 123 8.39 -3.13 -6.38
C ILE A 123 9.12 -2.07 -5.56
N SER A 124 8.42 -1.00 -5.21
CA SER A 124 8.91 0.07 -4.34
C SER A 124 8.38 -0.14 -2.92
N CYS A 125 9.31 -0.38 -2.00
CA CYS A 125 9.08 -0.40 -0.55
C CYS A 125 9.82 0.77 0.11
N PRO A 126 9.58 1.08 1.40
CA PRO A 126 10.33 2.08 2.13
C PRO A 126 11.83 1.86 2.00
N LYS A 127 12.56 2.89 1.60
CA LYS A 127 13.99 2.86 1.32
C LYS A 127 14.65 4.13 1.85
N GLN A 128 15.87 4.00 2.39
CA GLN A 128 16.65 5.15 2.82
C GLN A 128 16.83 6.16 1.67
N GLY A 129 16.62 7.43 1.96
CA GLY A 129 16.73 8.52 1.00
C GLY A 129 15.45 8.84 0.22
N LEU A 130 14.39 8.03 0.35
CA LEU A 130 13.07 8.32 -0.17
C LEU A 130 12.08 8.55 0.97
N ARG A 131 11.31 9.62 0.89
CA ARG A 131 10.21 9.88 1.81
C ARG A 131 9.04 8.94 1.46
N GLY A 132 8.31 8.50 2.48
CA GLY A 132 7.07 7.74 2.29
C GLY A 132 5.89 8.63 1.92
N LYS A 133 4.78 8.00 1.51
CA LYS A 133 3.50 8.68 1.29
C LYS A 133 3.12 9.55 2.50
N PRO A 134 2.64 10.78 2.29
CA PRO A 134 2.15 11.40 1.06
C PRO A 134 3.22 12.10 0.18
N ALA A 135 4.50 11.86 0.39
CA ALA A 135 5.52 12.36 -0.52
C ALA A 135 5.52 11.54 -1.83
N PRO A 136 5.85 12.16 -2.98
CA PRO A 136 5.80 11.51 -4.28
C PRO A 136 7.02 10.63 -4.58
N ASP A 137 8.02 10.61 -3.69
CA ASP A 137 9.37 10.11 -3.95
C ASP A 137 9.37 8.67 -4.48
N GLN A 138 8.54 7.78 -3.90
CA GLN A 138 8.45 6.39 -4.34
C GLN A 138 7.84 6.27 -5.73
N LEU A 139 6.78 7.05 -6.05
CA LEU A 139 6.15 7.06 -7.37
C LEU A 139 7.10 7.59 -8.44
N LEU A 140 7.79 8.71 -8.15
CA LEU A 140 8.80 9.28 -9.06
C LEU A 140 9.92 8.28 -9.34
N PHE A 141 10.35 7.54 -8.31
CA PHE A 141 11.37 6.52 -8.47
C PHE A 141 10.88 5.34 -9.31
N VAL A 142 9.64 4.88 -9.10
CA VAL A 142 9.02 3.81 -9.90
C VAL A 142 8.94 4.20 -11.37
N MET A 143 8.45 5.40 -11.68
CA MET A 143 8.36 5.91 -13.04
C MET A 143 9.73 5.98 -13.72
N ALA A 144 10.74 6.52 -13.01
CA ALA A 144 12.11 6.60 -13.53
C ALA A 144 12.70 5.20 -13.80
N PHE A 145 12.47 4.24 -12.90
CA PHE A 145 12.95 2.87 -13.09
C PHE A 145 12.27 2.18 -14.27
N CYS A 146 10.95 2.35 -14.39
CA CYS A 146 10.16 1.77 -15.48
C CYS A 146 10.32 2.53 -16.80
N ASN A 147 10.99 3.69 -16.81
CA ASN A 147 11.15 4.58 -17.97
C ASN A 147 9.79 4.94 -18.60
N VAL A 148 8.86 5.43 -17.76
CA VAL A 148 7.53 5.88 -18.15
C VAL A 148 7.26 7.27 -17.56
N ASP A 149 6.68 8.15 -18.35
CA ASP A 149 6.36 9.51 -17.94
C ASP A 149 5.08 9.58 -17.09
N PRO A 150 4.90 10.62 -16.26
CA PRO A 150 3.70 10.78 -15.42
C PRO A 150 2.38 10.73 -16.20
N ILE A 151 2.35 11.27 -17.43
CA ILE A 151 1.13 11.30 -18.26
C ILE A 151 0.66 9.90 -18.69
N ASP A 152 1.57 8.94 -18.76
CA ASP A 152 1.30 7.54 -19.09
C ASP A 152 1.26 6.64 -17.86
N THR A 153 1.23 7.24 -16.65
CA THR A 153 1.21 6.51 -15.38
C THR A 153 -0.13 6.68 -14.67
N VAL A 154 -0.68 5.57 -14.18
CA VAL A 154 -1.89 5.51 -13.35
C VAL A 154 -1.50 4.95 -11.99
N TYR A 155 -1.87 5.62 -10.91
CA TYR A 155 -1.70 5.11 -9.56
C TYR A 155 -3.04 4.74 -8.95
N VAL A 156 -3.16 3.50 -8.48
CA VAL A 156 -4.35 2.97 -7.80
C VAL A 156 -4.06 2.88 -6.32
N GLY A 157 -4.83 3.57 -5.51
CA GLY A 157 -4.70 3.64 -4.06
C GLY A 157 -6.04 3.77 -3.36
N ASP A 158 -6.08 3.55 -2.06
CA ASP A 158 -7.31 3.59 -1.27
C ASP A 158 -7.32 4.62 -0.15
N MET A 159 -6.17 5.26 0.12
CA MET A 159 -6.03 6.22 1.22
C MET A 159 -5.74 7.64 0.71
N GLU A 160 -6.10 8.65 1.51
CA GLU A 160 -5.78 10.05 1.21
C GLU A 160 -4.29 10.28 0.96
N PHE A 161 -3.42 9.52 1.63
CA PHE A 161 -1.96 9.61 1.43
C PHE A 161 -1.52 9.14 0.05
N ASP A 162 -2.25 8.22 -0.57
CA ASP A 162 -2.04 7.77 -1.95
C ASP A 162 -2.42 8.86 -2.93
N GLN A 163 -3.61 9.44 -2.77
CA GLN A 163 -4.09 10.55 -3.60
C GLN A 163 -3.12 11.74 -3.55
N GLN A 164 -2.66 12.11 -2.35
CA GLN A 164 -1.71 13.21 -2.19
C GLN A 164 -0.35 12.88 -2.83
N ALA A 165 0.12 11.63 -2.74
CA ALA A 165 1.36 11.22 -3.40
C ALA A 165 1.23 11.27 -4.92
N ALA A 166 0.12 10.79 -5.48
CA ALA A 166 -0.20 10.86 -6.91
C ALA A 166 -0.25 12.30 -7.42
N LEU A 167 -1.00 13.16 -6.73
CA LEU A 167 -1.11 14.59 -7.08
C LEU A 167 0.25 15.27 -7.13
N ARG A 168 1.10 15.02 -6.11
CA ARG A 168 2.45 15.60 -6.03
C ARG A 168 3.42 15.01 -7.06
N ALA A 169 3.18 13.77 -7.50
CA ALA A 169 3.95 13.13 -8.56
C ALA A 169 3.48 13.54 -9.96
N GLY A 170 2.31 14.18 -10.08
CA GLY A 170 1.70 14.57 -11.37
C GLY A 170 1.14 13.38 -12.15
N VAL A 171 0.77 12.29 -11.48
CA VAL A 171 0.19 11.09 -12.09
C VAL A 171 -1.32 11.04 -11.91
N HIS A 172 -1.99 10.34 -12.83
CA HIS A 172 -3.42 10.07 -12.70
C HIS A 172 -3.68 9.14 -11.52
N PHE A 173 -4.66 9.49 -10.68
CA PHE A 173 -5.05 8.69 -9.51
C PHE A 173 -6.42 8.05 -9.72
N GLU A 174 -6.51 6.78 -9.44
CA GLU A 174 -7.76 6.01 -9.37
C GLU A 174 -7.98 5.55 -7.92
N TYR A 175 -9.10 5.94 -7.35
CA TYR A 175 -9.47 5.56 -6.00
C TYR A 175 -10.11 4.17 -5.97
N ALA A 176 -9.57 3.27 -5.17
CA ALA A 176 -10.11 1.93 -4.92
C ALA A 176 -11.21 1.99 -3.85
N GLU A 177 -12.49 2.03 -4.26
CA GLU A 177 -13.64 2.15 -3.35
C GLU A 177 -13.82 0.95 -2.40
N TRP A 178 -13.20 -0.18 -2.72
CA TRP A 178 -13.24 -1.39 -1.88
C TRP A 178 -12.22 -1.41 -0.74
N GLY A 179 -11.34 -0.40 -0.67
CA GLY A 179 -10.23 -0.32 0.27
C GLY A 179 -10.61 0.14 1.67
N PHE A 180 -9.64 0.66 2.40
CA PHE A 180 -9.78 1.02 3.81
C PHE A 180 -10.22 2.46 4.04
N GLY A 181 -9.98 3.34 3.05
CA GLY A 181 -10.28 4.77 3.12
C GLY A 181 -11.75 5.08 2.81
N ASP A 182 -12.11 6.33 3.06
CA ASP A 182 -13.42 6.90 2.73
C ASP A 182 -13.17 8.25 2.04
N LEU A 183 -12.84 8.18 0.75
CA LEU A 183 -12.49 9.33 -0.08
C LEU A 183 -13.64 9.70 -1.01
N VAL A 184 -13.89 11.00 -1.13
CA VAL A 184 -14.70 11.53 -2.24
C VAL A 184 -13.73 11.92 -3.35
N CYS A 185 -13.78 11.19 -4.46
CA CYS A 185 -12.86 11.35 -5.58
C CYS A 185 -13.63 11.31 -6.92
N ASP A 186 -13.23 12.17 -7.88
CA ASP A 186 -13.85 12.22 -9.20
C ASP A 186 -13.55 10.98 -10.05
N HIS A 187 -12.43 10.32 -9.77
CA HIS A 187 -11.97 9.10 -10.43
C HIS A 187 -11.92 7.97 -9.41
N SER A 188 -12.88 7.06 -9.49
CA SER A 188 -12.96 5.91 -8.59
C SER A 188 -13.34 4.62 -9.33
N LEU A 189 -12.83 3.52 -8.78
CA LEU A 189 -13.08 2.17 -9.26
C LEU A 189 -13.88 1.42 -8.21
N LYS A 190 -14.97 0.79 -8.61
CA LYS A 190 -15.79 -0.10 -7.74
C LYS A 190 -15.18 -1.49 -7.61
N SER A 191 -14.38 -1.88 -8.58
CA SER A 191 -13.63 -3.13 -8.62
C SER A 191 -12.37 -2.91 -9.42
N ILE A 192 -11.31 -3.64 -9.09
CA ILE A 192 -10.05 -3.61 -9.85
C ILE A 192 -10.27 -4.04 -11.31
N THR A 193 -11.28 -4.87 -11.57
CA THR A 193 -11.66 -5.31 -12.93
C THR A 193 -12.12 -4.18 -13.85
N ASN A 194 -12.43 -3.00 -13.32
CA ASN A 194 -12.77 -1.82 -14.14
C ASN A 194 -11.55 -1.18 -14.83
N LEU A 195 -10.32 -1.70 -14.59
CA LEU A 195 -9.09 -1.24 -15.25
C LEU A 195 -8.88 -1.87 -16.65
N ILE A 196 -9.64 -2.91 -16.98
CA ILE A 196 -9.56 -3.67 -18.24
C ILE A 196 -10.86 -3.63 -19.03
#